data_1843dd2c599e70b87762f369d4585af3
#
_entry.id   1843dd2c599e70b87762f369d4585af3
#
_cell.length_a   1.000
_cell.length_b   1.000
_cell.length_c   1.000
_cell.angle_alpha   90.00
_cell.angle_beta   90.00
_cell.angle_gamma   90.00
#
_symmetry.space_group_name_H-M   'P 1'
#
loop_
_entity.id
_entity.type
_entity.pdbx_description
1 polymer ?
#
loop_
_entity_poly.entity_id
_entity_poly.type
_entity_poly.pdbx_seq_one_letter_code
_entity_poly.pdbx_strand_id
1 'polypeptide(L)'
;MFTTGLPEGVRSVEAGKFTGLGRGARQIVAPRVLVDATSVPADRGALGRYVDGLVAALDAAGADLAVACQRADEERYGKLVPDARIVAGPTAIAHRPARLAWEQTGLPLVAQQVDADVLHSPHYSMPLRAGVPVVVTVHDLTFFTEPDAHNPVAATFFKSAIRTAARRATRMLVPSKATRDELVRVLDADSTRIDVAYHGVDHELFHRPAQEQVRAVSDRLGLHGQLYLAYLGTLEPRKNVPALITGWAAAVCDLPDPPALVLGGGSGWSEEVDEAVAAVPAHLRLVRPGYLRFRDLPGFLGGAQVVAFPSRGEGFGLPVLEAMACGAPVLTTHRTSLPEVGGDAVAYTEPDSESITEALAQLLADRGHREALGAAGHARAEEFSWAASADAHMACYQRAVGQRGE
;
A
#
# COMPACT_ATOMS: atom_id res chain seq x y z
N MET A 1 -45.60 -5.03 38.28
CA MET A 1 -46.72 -4.70 37.39
C MET A 1 -46.22 -3.79 36.32
N PHE A 2 -46.06 -4.27 35.15
CA PHE A 2 -46.38 -3.86 33.79
C PHE A 2 -45.56 -4.73 32.82
N THR A 3 -46.26 -5.69 32.27
CA THR A 3 -45.95 -6.52 31.09
C THR A 3 -46.31 -5.70 29.83
N THR A 4 -45.52 -5.78 28.80
CA THR A 4 -45.88 -5.74 27.35
C THR A 4 -44.57 -5.92 26.58
N GLY A 5 -44.31 -6.95 25.75
CA GLY A 5 -45.17 -7.49 24.72
C GLY A 5 -44.34 -7.30 23.43
N LEU A 6 -43.57 -8.35 22.99
CA LEU A 6 -42.88 -8.38 21.69
C LEU A 6 -43.92 -8.64 20.58
N PRO A 7 -43.84 -8.04 19.39
CA PRO A 7 -44.59 -8.47 18.22
C PRO A 7 -43.85 -9.60 17.49
N GLU A 8 -44.51 -10.75 17.39
CA GLU A 8 -44.24 -11.80 16.40
C GLU A 8 -44.54 -11.30 14.98
N GLY A 9 -43.76 -11.77 14.03
CA GLY A 9 -44.20 -11.70 12.64
C GLY A 9 -43.07 -11.49 11.62
N VAL A 10 -42.14 -12.45 11.47
CA VAL A 10 -41.39 -12.58 10.20
C VAL A 10 -41.82 -13.87 9.54
N ARG A 11 -42.70 -13.73 8.53
CA ARG A 11 -43.13 -14.82 7.65
C ARG A 11 -41.96 -15.23 6.73
N SER A 12 -41.69 -16.52 6.68
CA SER A 12 -40.88 -17.20 5.69
C SER A 12 -41.40 -16.87 4.28
N VAL A 13 -40.55 -16.35 3.41
CA VAL A 13 -40.83 -16.20 1.98
C VAL A 13 -40.37 -17.48 1.29
N GLU A 14 -41.35 -18.22 0.78
CA GLU A 14 -41.16 -19.41 -0.04
C GLU A 14 -40.40 -19.06 -1.35
N ALA A 15 -39.49 -19.97 -1.74
CA ALA A 15 -38.78 -19.95 -3.00
C ALA A 15 -39.77 -20.08 -4.19
N GLY A 16 -40.16 -18.97 -4.76
CA GLY A 16 -40.95 -18.92 -6.01
C GLY A 16 -40.09 -19.26 -7.21
N LYS A 17 -40.39 -20.38 -7.86
CA LYS A 17 -39.87 -20.73 -9.19
C LYS A 17 -40.25 -19.66 -10.23
N PHE A 18 -39.28 -18.87 -10.66
CA PHE A 18 -39.45 -18.04 -11.86
C PHE A 18 -38.99 -18.86 -13.08
N THR A 19 -39.99 -19.46 -13.77
CA THR A 19 -39.86 -19.86 -15.18
C THR A 19 -40.27 -18.68 -16.04
N GLY A 20 -39.29 -17.96 -16.59
CA GLY A 20 -39.47 -16.90 -17.56
C GLY A 20 -38.31 -16.94 -18.53
N LEU A 21 -38.57 -17.50 -19.72
CA LEU A 21 -37.67 -17.49 -20.88
C LEU A 21 -37.43 -16.03 -21.33
N GLY A 22 -36.26 -15.48 -20.96
CA GLY A 22 -35.71 -14.24 -21.47
C GLY A 22 -34.33 -14.55 -22.08
N ARG A 23 -34.19 -14.31 -23.40
CA ARG A 23 -32.98 -14.54 -24.20
C ARG A 23 -31.79 -13.78 -23.61
N GLY A 24 -30.66 -14.50 -23.29
CA GLY A 24 -29.32 -13.98 -23.45
C GLY A 24 -28.73 -13.21 -22.30
N ALA A 25 -28.90 -13.62 -21.03
CA ALA A 25 -27.89 -13.32 -20.03
C ALA A 25 -26.71 -14.26 -20.32
N ARG A 26 -25.65 -13.76 -21.01
CA ARG A 26 -24.36 -14.43 -21.02
C ARG A 26 -23.98 -14.60 -19.55
N GLN A 27 -23.84 -15.84 -19.11
CA GLN A 27 -23.17 -16.16 -17.85
C GLN A 27 -21.81 -15.46 -17.95
N ILE A 28 -21.59 -14.43 -17.13
CA ILE A 28 -20.30 -13.73 -17.09
C ILE A 28 -19.34 -14.74 -16.45
N VAL A 29 -18.66 -15.51 -17.28
CA VAL A 29 -17.55 -16.36 -16.85
C VAL A 29 -16.50 -15.38 -16.29
N ALA A 30 -16.02 -15.64 -15.08
CA ALA A 30 -14.95 -14.83 -14.50
C ALA A 30 -13.76 -14.77 -15.47
N PRO A 31 -13.21 -13.58 -15.75
CA PRO A 31 -12.14 -13.45 -16.72
C PRO A 31 -10.86 -14.12 -16.21
N ARG A 32 -10.10 -14.74 -17.11
CA ARG A 32 -8.73 -15.17 -16.84
C ARG A 32 -7.82 -13.95 -16.83
N VAL A 33 -7.20 -13.72 -15.67
CA VAL A 33 -6.36 -12.54 -15.40
C VAL A 33 -4.89 -12.92 -15.47
N LEU A 34 -4.11 -12.22 -16.29
CA LEU A 34 -2.64 -12.27 -16.22
C LEU A 34 -2.14 -11.05 -15.45
N VAL A 35 -1.47 -11.26 -14.32
CA VAL A 35 -0.82 -10.21 -13.55
C VAL A 35 0.68 -10.17 -13.85
N ASP A 36 1.22 -8.99 -14.21
CA ASP A 36 2.65 -8.78 -14.46
C ASP A 36 3.40 -8.44 -13.17
N ALA A 37 3.91 -9.45 -12.47
CA ALA A 37 4.75 -9.28 -11.29
C ALA A 37 6.25 -9.08 -11.61
N THR A 38 6.64 -8.93 -12.88
CA THR A 38 8.06 -8.79 -13.27
C THR A 38 8.68 -7.48 -12.83
N SER A 39 7.85 -6.46 -12.53
CA SER A 39 8.28 -5.15 -12.04
C SER A 39 8.60 -5.11 -10.54
N VAL A 40 8.23 -6.16 -9.80
CA VAL A 40 8.48 -6.24 -8.35
C VAL A 40 9.98 -6.33 -8.09
N PRO A 41 10.56 -5.41 -7.28
CA PRO A 41 11.98 -5.43 -6.99
C PRO A 41 12.35 -6.54 -6.00
N ALA A 42 13.62 -6.91 -5.94
CA ALA A 42 14.11 -7.99 -5.08
C ALA A 42 13.89 -7.70 -3.58
N ASP A 43 13.97 -6.43 -3.16
CA ASP A 43 13.68 -5.98 -1.80
C ASP A 43 12.17 -5.86 -1.50
N ARG A 44 11.34 -6.15 -2.49
CA ARG A 44 9.87 -6.16 -2.49
C ARG A 44 9.23 -4.81 -2.19
N GLY A 45 9.65 -4.09 -1.17
CA GLY A 45 9.12 -2.78 -0.80
C GLY A 45 7.57 -2.71 -0.73
N ALA A 46 7.00 -1.54 -0.97
CA ALA A 46 5.55 -1.34 -1.01
C ALA A 46 4.90 -2.02 -2.22
N LEU A 47 5.58 -1.99 -3.39
CA LEU A 47 5.07 -2.63 -4.60
C LEU A 47 4.95 -4.15 -4.43
N GLY A 48 5.94 -4.79 -3.81
CA GLY A 48 5.89 -6.23 -3.55
C GLY A 48 4.76 -6.59 -2.59
N ARG A 49 4.53 -5.80 -1.52
CA ARG A 49 3.39 -6.01 -0.61
C ARG A 49 2.05 -5.91 -1.34
N TYR A 50 1.92 -4.92 -2.22
CA TYR A 50 0.72 -4.76 -3.03
C TYR A 50 0.49 -5.96 -3.96
N VAL A 51 1.49 -6.33 -4.76
CA VAL A 51 1.34 -7.43 -5.74
C VAL A 51 1.13 -8.76 -5.03
N ASP A 52 1.91 -9.06 -3.98
CA ASP A 52 1.78 -10.31 -3.22
C ASP A 52 0.41 -10.43 -2.54
N GLY A 53 -0.04 -9.37 -1.87
CA GLY A 53 -1.34 -9.34 -1.21
C GLY A 53 -2.50 -9.48 -2.21
N LEU A 54 -2.42 -8.79 -3.34
CA LEU A 54 -3.44 -8.86 -4.38
C LEU A 54 -3.53 -10.25 -5.01
N VAL A 55 -2.41 -10.83 -5.46
CA VAL A 55 -2.46 -12.15 -6.14
C VAL A 55 -2.87 -13.24 -5.17
N ALA A 56 -2.43 -13.19 -3.90
CA ALA A 56 -2.87 -14.13 -2.88
C ALA A 56 -4.39 -14.06 -2.62
N ALA A 57 -4.95 -12.85 -2.57
CA ALA A 57 -6.38 -12.67 -2.37
C ALA A 57 -7.20 -13.07 -3.61
N LEU A 58 -6.70 -12.83 -4.82
CA LEU A 58 -7.33 -13.29 -6.07
C LEU A 58 -7.35 -14.82 -6.14
N ASP A 59 -6.24 -15.49 -5.81
CA ASP A 59 -6.12 -16.95 -5.78
C ASP A 59 -7.07 -17.55 -4.73
N ALA A 60 -7.07 -17.00 -3.52
CA ALA A 60 -7.98 -17.41 -2.44
C ALA A 60 -9.47 -17.22 -2.80
N ALA A 61 -9.79 -16.22 -3.63
CA ALA A 61 -11.13 -16.00 -4.17
C ALA A 61 -11.51 -16.93 -5.33
N GLY A 62 -10.58 -17.81 -5.76
CA GLY A 62 -10.79 -18.74 -6.86
C GLY A 62 -10.79 -18.08 -8.25
N ALA A 63 -10.07 -16.96 -8.41
CA ALA A 63 -9.92 -16.32 -9.72
C ALA A 63 -9.12 -17.21 -10.68
N ASP A 64 -9.49 -17.25 -11.96
CA ASP A 64 -8.65 -17.87 -13.02
C ASP A 64 -7.43 -16.97 -13.25
N LEU A 65 -6.32 -17.26 -12.54
CA LEU A 65 -5.17 -16.40 -12.38
C LEU A 65 -3.92 -16.99 -13.04
N ALA A 66 -3.21 -16.13 -13.78
CA ALA A 66 -1.83 -16.36 -14.20
C ALA A 66 -0.95 -15.23 -13.69
N VAL A 67 0.29 -15.54 -13.28
CA VAL A 67 1.27 -14.56 -12.79
C VAL A 67 2.54 -14.66 -13.61
N ALA A 68 2.88 -13.59 -14.32
CA ALA A 68 4.19 -13.47 -14.97
C ALA A 68 5.18 -12.87 -13.96
N CYS A 69 6.31 -13.53 -13.73
CA CYS A 69 7.28 -13.10 -12.72
C CYS A 69 8.73 -13.19 -13.19
N GLN A 70 9.65 -12.61 -12.42
CA GLN A 70 11.08 -12.86 -12.61
C GLN A 70 11.40 -14.31 -12.23
N ARG A 71 12.43 -14.89 -12.88
CA ARG A 71 12.87 -16.26 -12.61
C ARG A 71 13.18 -16.53 -11.13
N ALA A 72 13.73 -15.54 -10.44
CA ALA A 72 14.06 -15.63 -9.03
C ALA A 72 12.81 -15.73 -8.11
N ASP A 73 11.65 -15.28 -8.58
CA ASP A 73 10.39 -15.27 -7.81
C ASP A 73 9.47 -16.47 -8.14
N GLU A 74 9.86 -17.35 -9.09
CA GLU A 74 9.04 -18.47 -9.56
C GLU A 74 8.59 -19.38 -8.41
N GLU A 75 9.52 -19.83 -7.57
CA GLU A 75 9.24 -20.69 -6.43
C GLU A 75 8.36 -19.97 -5.38
N ARG A 76 8.61 -18.68 -5.17
CA ARG A 76 7.84 -17.86 -4.24
C ARG A 76 6.37 -17.78 -4.66
N TYR A 77 6.11 -17.39 -5.92
CA TYR A 77 4.73 -17.30 -6.40
C TYR A 77 4.06 -18.66 -6.48
N GLY A 78 4.79 -19.74 -6.84
CA GLY A 78 4.23 -21.09 -6.79
C GLY A 78 3.79 -21.56 -5.41
N LYS A 79 4.41 -21.02 -4.33
CA LYS A 79 3.96 -21.26 -2.94
C LYS A 79 2.86 -20.31 -2.49
N LEU A 80 2.91 -19.06 -2.93
CA LEU A 80 1.98 -18.00 -2.52
C LEU A 80 0.59 -18.20 -3.15
N VAL A 81 0.55 -18.63 -4.41
CA VAL A 81 -0.67 -18.79 -5.22
C VAL A 81 -0.65 -20.16 -5.90
N PRO A 82 -0.91 -21.25 -5.17
CA PRO A 82 -0.74 -22.62 -5.64
C PRO A 82 -1.69 -23.01 -6.78
N ASP A 83 -2.85 -22.37 -6.88
CA ASP A 83 -3.86 -22.63 -7.90
C ASP A 83 -3.63 -21.78 -9.19
N ALA A 84 -2.76 -20.77 -9.12
CA ALA A 84 -2.45 -19.91 -10.25
C ALA A 84 -1.41 -20.51 -11.20
N ARG A 85 -1.47 -20.13 -12.49
CA ARG A 85 -0.45 -20.48 -13.48
C ARG A 85 0.73 -19.52 -13.39
N ILE A 86 1.90 -20.00 -12.95
CA ILE A 86 3.11 -19.21 -12.87
C ILE A 86 3.91 -19.28 -14.16
N VAL A 87 4.30 -18.12 -14.71
CA VAL A 87 5.12 -18.00 -15.92
C VAL A 87 6.35 -17.16 -15.62
N ALA A 88 7.50 -17.84 -15.46
CA ALA A 88 8.75 -17.15 -15.23
C ALA A 88 9.34 -16.62 -16.53
N GLY A 89 9.65 -15.34 -16.56
CA GLY A 89 10.34 -14.72 -17.70
C GLY A 89 11.82 -15.12 -17.80
N PRO A 90 12.51 -14.71 -18.89
CA PRO A 90 13.93 -14.94 -19.06
C PRO A 90 14.75 -14.30 -17.94
N THR A 91 15.88 -14.90 -17.56
CA THR A 91 16.77 -14.35 -16.52
C THR A 91 17.20 -12.90 -16.80
N ALA A 92 17.32 -12.53 -18.08
CA ALA A 92 17.71 -11.18 -18.48
C ALA A 92 16.78 -10.06 -17.96
N ILE A 93 15.50 -10.37 -17.69
CA ILE A 93 14.54 -9.34 -17.18
C ILE A 93 14.80 -8.92 -15.74
N ALA A 94 15.74 -9.53 -15.05
CA ALA A 94 16.27 -8.99 -13.79
C ALA A 94 16.89 -7.59 -13.99
N HIS A 95 17.36 -7.27 -15.21
CA HIS A 95 17.85 -5.95 -15.57
C HIS A 95 16.73 -5.09 -16.16
N ARG A 96 16.55 -3.89 -15.62
CA ARG A 96 15.45 -2.97 -15.98
C ARG A 96 15.28 -2.72 -17.48
N PRO A 97 16.32 -2.43 -18.29
CA PRO A 97 16.15 -2.23 -19.73
C PRO A 97 15.61 -3.48 -20.45
N ALA A 98 16.13 -4.67 -20.11
CA ALA A 98 15.66 -5.92 -20.68
C ALA A 98 14.23 -6.24 -20.27
N ARG A 99 13.84 -5.93 -19.02
CA ARG A 99 12.46 -6.06 -18.55
C ARG A 99 11.50 -5.17 -19.33
N LEU A 100 11.87 -3.90 -19.56
CA LEU A 100 11.04 -2.99 -20.35
C LEU A 100 10.90 -3.43 -21.81
N ALA A 101 11.95 -3.98 -22.43
CA ALA A 101 11.88 -4.57 -23.75
C ALA A 101 10.98 -5.83 -23.77
N TRP A 102 11.10 -6.68 -22.74
CA TRP A 102 10.29 -7.88 -22.60
C TRP A 102 8.82 -7.55 -22.30
N GLU A 103 8.52 -6.51 -21.55
CA GLU A 103 7.16 -6.00 -21.34
C GLU A 103 6.46 -5.71 -22.68
N GLN A 104 7.19 -5.21 -23.69
CA GLN A 104 6.63 -4.90 -25.00
C GLN A 104 6.55 -6.11 -25.96
N THR A 105 7.33 -7.16 -25.74
CA THR A 105 7.48 -8.28 -26.67
C THR A 105 7.08 -9.62 -26.08
N GLY A 106 7.63 -9.98 -24.93
CA GLY A 106 7.42 -11.27 -24.27
C GLY A 106 6.10 -11.34 -23.50
N LEU A 107 5.74 -10.27 -22.78
CA LEU A 107 4.51 -10.24 -21.98
C LEU A 107 3.23 -10.42 -22.82
N PRO A 108 3.09 -9.81 -24.02
CA PRO A 108 1.97 -10.12 -24.93
C PRO A 108 1.92 -11.59 -25.38
N LEU A 109 3.07 -12.23 -25.59
CA LEU A 109 3.13 -13.65 -25.93
C LEU A 109 2.70 -14.53 -24.75
N VAL A 110 3.09 -14.17 -23.53
CA VAL A 110 2.60 -14.85 -22.32
C VAL A 110 1.08 -14.71 -22.20
N ALA A 111 0.52 -13.52 -22.46
CA ALA A 111 -0.93 -13.31 -22.42
C ALA A 111 -1.67 -14.25 -23.40
N GLN A 112 -1.13 -14.44 -24.60
CA GLN A 112 -1.65 -15.41 -25.59
C GLN A 112 -1.46 -16.86 -25.11
N GLN A 113 -0.29 -17.20 -24.57
CA GLN A 113 0.04 -18.56 -24.12
C GLN A 113 -0.86 -19.04 -22.97
N VAL A 114 -1.30 -18.12 -22.11
CA VAL A 114 -2.20 -18.44 -20.99
C VAL A 114 -3.67 -18.20 -21.32
N ASP A 115 -4.00 -17.81 -22.55
CA ASP A 115 -5.35 -17.43 -22.99
C ASP A 115 -5.97 -16.37 -22.09
N ALA A 116 -5.21 -15.33 -21.69
CA ALA A 116 -5.67 -14.29 -20.81
C ALA A 116 -6.80 -13.45 -21.47
N ASP A 117 -7.85 -13.17 -20.72
CA ASP A 117 -8.92 -12.24 -21.11
C ASP A 117 -8.53 -10.78 -20.82
N VAL A 118 -7.70 -10.57 -19.80
CA VAL A 118 -7.21 -9.26 -19.37
C VAL A 118 -5.79 -9.36 -18.83
N LEU A 119 -4.97 -8.34 -19.11
CA LEU A 119 -3.63 -8.17 -18.56
C LEU A 119 -3.65 -7.04 -17.54
N HIS A 120 -3.18 -7.31 -16.34
CA HIS A 120 -2.94 -6.30 -15.31
C HIS A 120 -1.46 -5.96 -15.20
N SER A 121 -1.11 -4.70 -15.46
CA SER A 121 0.21 -4.12 -15.24
C SER A 121 0.19 -3.30 -13.93
N PRO A 122 0.73 -3.83 -12.82
CA PRO A 122 0.54 -3.25 -11.49
C PRO A 122 1.48 -2.09 -11.16
N HIS A 123 2.26 -1.57 -12.14
CA HIS A 123 3.27 -0.56 -11.88
C HIS A 123 3.49 0.42 -13.04
N TYR A 124 2.55 1.34 -13.25
CA TYR A 124 2.60 2.50 -14.17
C TYR A 124 2.79 2.20 -15.66
N SER A 125 3.72 1.29 -16.06
CA SER A 125 3.99 0.95 -17.45
C SER A 125 3.15 -0.22 -17.94
N MET A 126 2.99 -0.33 -19.27
CA MET A 126 2.17 -1.36 -19.90
C MET A 126 2.69 -1.72 -21.31
N PRO A 127 2.42 -2.92 -21.81
CA PRO A 127 2.65 -3.22 -23.22
C PRO A 127 1.70 -2.43 -24.10
N LEU A 128 2.22 -1.84 -25.18
CA LEU A 128 1.44 -1.02 -26.11
C LEU A 128 0.56 -1.85 -27.07
N ARG A 129 0.86 -3.13 -27.22
CA ARG A 129 0.17 -4.09 -28.09
C ARG A 129 0.01 -5.44 -27.39
N ALA A 130 -0.83 -5.47 -26.36
CA ALA A 130 -1.05 -6.67 -25.54
C ALA A 130 -1.91 -7.75 -26.24
N GLY A 131 -2.74 -7.38 -27.23
CA GLY A 131 -3.74 -8.27 -27.83
C GLY A 131 -4.98 -8.51 -26.98
N VAL A 132 -4.96 -8.12 -25.73
CA VAL A 132 -6.05 -8.19 -24.74
C VAL A 132 -6.24 -6.83 -24.06
N PRO A 133 -7.40 -6.56 -23.43
CA PRO A 133 -7.57 -5.39 -22.55
C PRO A 133 -6.46 -5.30 -21.52
N VAL A 134 -5.97 -4.07 -21.28
CA VAL A 134 -4.92 -3.80 -20.29
C VAL A 134 -5.47 -2.91 -19.17
N VAL A 135 -5.29 -3.37 -17.94
CA VAL A 135 -5.53 -2.60 -16.73
C VAL A 135 -4.18 -2.18 -16.15
N VAL A 136 -4.03 -0.90 -15.79
CA VAL A 136 -2.77 -0.37 -15.22
C VAL A 136 -3.03 0.20 -13.84
N THR A 137 -2.23 -0.21 -12.85
CA THR A 137 -2.24 0.46 -11.55
C THR A 137 -1.31 1.67 -11.57
N VAL A 138 -1.87 2.83 -11.21
CA VAL A 138 -1.14 4.09 -10.97
C VAL A 138 -1.17 4.35 -9.46
N HIS A 139 -0.01 4.19 -8.82
CA HIS A 139 0.09 4.27 -7.36
C HIS A 139 -0.02 5.68 -6.82
N ASP A 140 0.64 6.64 -7.46
CA ASP A 140 0.63 8.07 -7.12
C ASP A 140 0.99 8.92 -8.35
N LEU A 141 0.94 10.24 -8.19
CA LEU A 141 1.37 11.21 -9.20
C LEU A 141 2.52 12.10 -8.70
N THR A 142 3.26 11.68 -7.68
CA THR A 142 4.34 12.46 -7.09
C THR A 142 5.44 12.82 -8.10
N PHE A 143 5.62 12.02 -9.15
CA PHE A 143 6.47 12.37 -10.29
C PHE A 143 6.06 13.69 -10.98
N PHE A 144 4.78 14.06 -10.91
CA PHE A 144 4.26 15.30 -11.48
C PHE A 144 4.19 16.41 -10.45
N THR A 145 3.74 16.12 -9.24
CA THR A 145 3.45 17.11 -8.18
C THR A 145 4.68 17.48 -7.37
N GLU A 146 5.62 16.54 -7.22
CA GLU A 146 6.88 16.71 -6.48
C GLU A 146 8.08 16.19 -7.29
N PRO A 147 8.34 16.76 -8.49
CA PRO A 147 9.37 16.23 -9.40
C PRO A 147 10.77 16.25 -8.80
N ASP A 148 11.07 17.20 -7.94
CA ASP A 148 12.38 17.38 -7.29
C ASP A 148 12.65 16.30 -6.22
N ALA A 149 11.61 15.61 -5.76
CA ALA A 149 11.74 14.48 -4.84
C ALA A 149 12.22 13.19 -5.53
N HIS A 150 12.36 13.19 -6.86
CA HIS A 150 12.67 12.00 -7.66
C HIS A 150 13.92 12.16 -8.52
N ASN A 151 14.56 11.03 -8.81
CA ASN A 151 15.62 11.03 -9.84
C ASN A 151 15.05 11.49 -11.19
N PRO A 152 15.66 12.47 -11.88
CA PRO A 152 15.12 13.10 -13.10
C PRO A 152 14.85 12.11 -14.24
N VAL A 153 15.71 11.09 -14.41
CA VAL A 153 15.54 10.06 -15.44
C VAL A 153 14.33 9.18 -15.13
N ALA A 154 14.22 8.75 -13.87
CA ALA A 154 13.06 7.99 -13.41
C ALA A 154 11.77 8.81 -13.54
N ALA A 155 11.77 10.07 -13.10
CA ALA A 155 10.62 10.96 -13.21
C ALA A 155 10.15 11.12 -14.67
N THR A 156 11.08 11.34 -15.61
CA THR A 156 10.76 11.47 -17.04
C THR A 156 10.14 10.19 -17.58
N PHE A 157 10.69 9.02 -17.24
CA PHE A 157 10.15 7.72 -17.64
C PHE A 157 8.73 7.53 -17.10
N PHE A 158 8.53 7.67 -15.77
CA PHE A 158 7.23 7.44 -15.16
C PHE A 158 6.18 8.45 -15.58
N LYS A 159 6.52 9.73 -15.76
CA LYS A 159 5.63 10.73 -16.38
C LYS A 159 5.14 10.28 -17.76
N SER A 160 6.04 9.74 -18.60
CA SER A 160 5.68 9.23 -19.92
C SER A 160 4.81 7.98 -19.83
N ALA A 161 5.14 7.04 -18.94
CA ALA A 161 4.37 5.81 -18.73
C ALA A 161 2.94 6.10 -18.26
N ILE A 162 2.79 6.96 -17.24
CA ILE A 162 1.47 7.35 -16.69
C ILE A 162 0.63 8.07 -17.76
N ARG A 163 1.22 9.01 -18.55
CA ARG A 163 0.51 9.64 -19.67
C ARG A 163 0.06 8.62 -20.71
N THR A 164 0.88 7.62 -20.96
CA THR A 164 0.56 6.54 -21.91
C THR A 164 -0.57 5.68 -21.36
N ALA A 165 -0.52 5.30 -20.09
CA ALA A 165 -1.59 4.55 -19.43
C ALA A 165 -2.92 5.33 -19.46
N ALA A 166 -2.91 6.62 -19.10
CA ALA A 166 -4.10 7.48 -19.12
C ALA A 166 -4.78 7.54 -20.50
N ARG A 167 -3.99 7.48 -21.58
CA ARG A 167 -4.50 7.54 -22.95
C ARG A 167 -4.91 6.18 -23.51
N ARG A 168 -4.19 5.10 -23.17
CA ARG A 168 -4.21 3.83 -23.91
C ARG A 168 -4.62 2.60 -23.09
N ALA A 169 -4.51 2.62 -21.77
CA ALA A 169 -5.01 1.53 -20.95
C ALA A 169 -6.52 1.39 -21.12
N THR A 170 -7.04 0.18 -21.13
CA THR A 170 -8.50 -0.03 -21.16
C THR A 170 -9.14 0.56 -19.91
N ARG A 171 -8.55 0.30 -18.75
CA ARG A 171 -8.93 0.93 -17.48
C ARG A 171 -7.69 1.19 -16.63
N MET A 172 -7.80 2.09 -15.68
CA MET A 172 -6.78 2.34 -14.66
C MET A 172 -7.32 1.97 -13.29
N LEU A 173 -6.46 1.43 -12.45
CA LEU A 173 -6.68 1.22 -11.03
C LEU A 173 -5.84 2.20 -10.24
N VAL A 174 -6.39 2.75 -9.19
CA VAL A 174 -5.70 3.64 -8.26
C VAL A 174 -6.00 3.24 -6.82
N PRO A 175 -5.04 3.44 -5.89
CA PRO A 175 -5.20 2.98 -4.51
C PRO A 175 -6.03 3.94 -3.64
N SER A 176 -6.43 5.11 -4.15
CA SER A 176 -7.20 6.10 -3.40
C SER A 176 -8.03 7.01 -4.30
N LYS A 177 -9.04 7.66 -3.73
CA LYS A 177 -9.79 8.72 -4.41
C LYS A 177 -8.89 9.92 -4.70
N ALA A 178 -7.99 10.25 -3.78
CA ALA A 178 -7.02 11.33 -3.97
C ALA A 178 -6.17 11.10 -5.23
N THR A 179 -5.65 9.88 -5.45
CA THR A 179 -4.89 9.55 -6.67
C THR A 179 -5.75 9.62 -7.94
N ARG A 180 -7.02 9.19 -7.87
CA ARG A 180 -7.96 9.37 -8.99
C ARG A 180 -8.14 10.85 -9.33
N ASP A 181 -8.42 11.66 -8.32
CA ASP A 181 -8.70 13.09 -8.51
C ASP A 181 -7.44 13.84 -9.00
N GLU A 182 -6.26 13.41 -8.58
CA GLU A 182 -5.00 13.90 -9.14
C GLU A 182 -4.81 13.51 -10.61
N LEU A 183 -5.11 12.27 -11.01
CA LEU A 183 -5.04 11.85 -12.43
C LEU A 183 -5.94 12.70 -13.31
N VAL A 184 -7.16 12.96 -12.86
CA VAL A 184 -8.10 13.84 -13.58
C VAL A 184 -7.55 15.27 -13.64
N ARG A 185 -7.10 15.82 -12.51
CA ARG A 185 -6.61 17.20 -12.42
C ARG A 185 -5.32 17.45 -13.22
N VAL A 186 -4.37 16.51 -13.17
CA VAL A 186 -3.02 16.71 -13.74
C VAL A 186 -2.93 16.28 -15.20
N LEU A 187 -3.70 15.26 -15.61
CA LEU A 187 -3.59 14.66 -16.94
C LEU A 187 -4.89 14.75 -17.76
N ASP A 188 -5.95 15.35 -17.23
CA ASP A 188 -7.29 15.36 -17.84
C ASP A 188 -7.75 13.94 -18.20
N ALA A 189 -7.45 12.98 -17.30
CA ALA A 189 -7.76 11.58 -17.51
C ALA A 189 -9.27 11.34 -17.37
N ASP A 190 -9.83 10.49 -18.22
CA ASP A 190 -11.25 10.13 -18.20
C ASP A 190 -11.57 9.36 -16.90
N SER A 191 -12.31 10.02 -16.00
CA SER A 191 -12.69 9.46 -14.70
C SER A 191 -13.53 8.20 -14.80
N THR A 192 -14.25 7.98 -15.91
CA THR A 192 -15.08 6.78 -16.13
C THR A 192 -14.23 5.52 -16.36
N ARG A 193 -12.96 5.69 -16.69
CA ARG A 193 -11.97 4.63 -16.90
C ARG A 193 -11.05 4.41 -15.69
N ILE A 194 -11.30 5.10 -14.57
CA ILE A 194 -10.49 4.99 -13.36
C ILE A 194 -11.30 4.34 -12.25
N ASP A 195 -10.82 3.22 -11.75
CA ASP A 195 -11.39 2.49 -10.62
C ASP A 195 -10.54 2.68 -9.38
N VAL A 196 -11.17 2.94 -8.24
CA VAL A 196 -10.49 3.00 -6.95
C VAL A 196 -10.53 1.62 -6.31
N ALA A 197 -9.36 1.08 -5.97
CA ALA A 197 -9.20 -0.16 -5.22
C ALA A 197 -8.22 0.08 -4.08
N TYR A 198 -8.72 0.31 -2.88
CA TYR A 198 -7.90 0.47 -1.69
C TYR A 198 -7.01 -0.76 -1.49
N HIS A 199 -5.78 -0.55 -1.01
CA HIS A 199 -4.94 -1.67 -0.58
C HIS A 199 -5.47 -2.27 0.71
N GLY A 200 -5.20 -3.55 0.90
CA GLY A 200 -5.42 -4.23 2.17
C GLY A 200 -4.18 -4.26 3.05
N VAL A 201 -4.36 -4.72 4.26
CA VAL A 201 -3.29 -5.12 5.16
C VAL A 201 -3.42 -6.63 5.46
N ASP A 202 -2.29 -7.28 5.67
CA ASP A 202 -2.24 -8.69 6.09
C ASP A 202 -2.47 -8.75 7.60
N HIS A 203 -3.70 -9.04 8.00
CA HIS A 203 -4.11 -9.12 9.42
C HIS A 203 -3.53 -10.33 10.16
N GLU A 204 -3.05 -11.37 9.45
CA GLU A 204 -2.35 -12.49 10.08
C GLU A 204 -0.96 -12.06 10.55
N LEU A 205 -0.32 -11.19 9.77
CA LEU A 205 0.97 -10.63 10.14
C LEU A 205 0.82 -9.37 11.00
N PHE A 206 0.09 -8.36 10.50
CA PHE A 206 -0.06 -7.06 11.18
C PHE A 206 -1.25 -7.10 12.13
N HIS A 207 -0.97 -7.43 13.37
CA HIS A 207 -1.90 -7.46 14.48
C HIS A 207 -1.24 -6.90 15.74
N ARG A 208 -1.99 -6.67 16.79
CA ARG A 208 -1.42 -6.22 18.08
C ARG A 208 -0.39 -7.24 18.57
N PRO A 209 0.90 -6.88 18.67
CA PRO A 209 1.95 -7.82 19.02
C PRO A 209 1.87 -8.21 20.49
N ALA A 210 2.25 -9.44 20.81
CA ALA A 210 2.51 -9.84 22.18
C ALA A 210 3.73 -9.09 22.75
N GLN A 211 3.75 -8.86 24.07
CA GLN A 211 4.83 -8.17 24.76
C GLN A 211 6.21 -8.82 24.52
N GLU A 212 6.25 -10.12 24.34
CA GLU A 212 7.48 -10.83 24.02
C GLU A 212 8.02 -10.46 22.64
N GLN A 213 7.16 -10.29 21.64
CA GLN A 213 7.54 -9.84 20.29
C GLN A 213 8.10 -8.40 20.34
N VAL A 214 7.46 -7.51 21.11
CA VAL A 214 7.93 -6.14 21.33
C VAL A 214 9.30 -6.13 21.97
N ARG A 215 9.50 -6.89 23.06
CA ARG A 215 10.80 -7.00 23.75
C ARG A 215 11.89 -7.54 22.84
N ALA A 216 11.61 -8.62 22.11
CA ALA A 216 12.56 -9.21 21.19
C ALA A 216 13.01 -8.26 20.08
N VAL A 217 12.12 -7.39 19.60
CA VAL A 217 12.47 -6.33 18.62
C VAL A 217 13.27 -5.22 19.30
N SER A 218 12.84 -4.73 20.47
CA SER A 218 13.56 -3.73 21.26
C SER A 218 15.01 -4.15 21.53
N ASP A 219 15.24 -5.40 21.91
CA ASP A 219 16.58 -5.94 22.17
C ASP A 219 17.43 -5.99 20.90
N ARG A 220 16.85 -6.44 19.76
CA ARG A 220 17.55 -6.44 18.47
C ARG A 220 17.93 -5.05 17.98
N LEU A 221 17.13 -4.04 18.30
CA LEU A 221 17.41 -2.63 18.01
C LEU A 221 18.38 -2.01 19.02
N GLY A 222 18.79 -2.78 20.04
CA GLY A 222 19.66 -2.34 21.12
C GLY A 222 18.97 -1.37 22.08
N LEU A 223 17.64 -1.23 22.05
CA LEU A 223 16.90 -0.28 22.90
C LEU A 223 16.77 -0.75 24.35
N HIS A 224 16.80 -2.08 24.59
CA HIS A 224 16.78 -2.68 25.93
C HIS A 224 15.67 -2.11 26.85
N GLY A 225 14.47 -1.93 26.28
CA GLY A 225 13.31 -1.39 27.00
C GLY A 225 13.18 0.13 26.99
N GLN A 226 14.12 0.89 26.40
CA GLN A 226 13.94 2.32 26.16
C GLN A 226 12.72 2.54 25.26
N LEU A 227 11.87 3.48 25.63
CA LEU A 227 10.72 3.92 24.81
C LEU A 227 11.21 4.52 23.49
N TYR A 228 10.39 4.41 22.44
CA TYR A 228 10.79 4.94 21.14
C TYR A 228 9.60 5.41 20.29
N LEU A 229 9.90 6.33 19.38
CA LEU A 229 9.06 6.66 18.24
C LEU A 229 9.56 5.87 17.04
N ALA A 230 8.64 5.40 16.21
CA ALA A 230 8.97 4.63 15.02
C ALA A 230 8.63 5.41 13.75
N TYR A 231 9.51 5.29 12.76
CA TYR A 231 9.24 5.61 11.36
C TYR A 231 9.53 4.34 10.53
N LEU A 232 8.68 4.06 9.54
CA LEU A 232 8.86 2.94 8.63
C LEU A 232 8.73 3.40 7.18
N GLY A 233 9.82 3.31 6.41
CA GLY A 233 9.83 3.64 4.99
C GLY A 233 11.23 3.92 4.47
N THR A 234 11.38 4.00 3.14
CA THR A 234 12.63 4.48 2.53
C THR A 234 12.81 5.96 2.87
N LEU A 235 14.06 6.38 3.13
CA LEU A 235 14.38 7.77 3.49
C LEU A 235 14.43 8.67 2.25
N GLU A 236 13.26 8.83 1.61
CA GLU A 236 13.07 9.67 0.42
C GLU A 236 12.65 11.09 0.81
N PRO A 237 12.96 12.14 0.00
CA PRO A 237 12.62 13.52 0.32
C PRO A 237 11.12 13.74 0.62
N ARG A 238 10.22 13.10 -0.14
CA ARG A 238 8.76 13.22 0.05
C ARG A 238 8.27 12.66 1.38
N LYS A 239 9.02 11.76 2.01
CA LYS A 239 8.70 11.18 3.32
C LYS A 239 8.98 12.13 4.47
N ASN A 240 9.69 13.24 4.21
CA ASN A 240 9.87 14.35 5.14
C ASN A 240 10.58 13.98 6.45
N VAL A 241 11.52 13.02 6.36
CA VAL A 241 12.26 12.51 7.53
C VAL A 241 13.11 13.60 8.21
N PRO A 242 13.74 14.56 7.49
CA PRO A 242 14.47 15.66 8.14
C PRO A 242 13.60 16.47 9.10
N ALA A 243 12.38 16.85 8.69
CA ALA A 243 11.45 17.57 9.56
C ALA A 243 11.00 16.71 10.76
N LEU A 244 10.84 15.38 10.57
CA LEU A 244 10.56 14.45 11.67
C LEU A 244 11.70 14.42 12.70
N ILE A 245 12.95 14.32 12.24
CA ILE A 245 14.12 14.29 13.12
C ILE A 245 14.21 15.60 13.94
N THR A 246 14.07 16.74 13.27
CA THR A 246 14.09 18.05 13.95
C THR A 246 12.93 18.19 14.94
N GLY A 247 11.72 17.84 14.51
CA GLY A 247 10.52 17.94 15.36
C GLY A 247 10.57 16.98 16.56
N TRP A 248 11.03 15.75 16.35
CA TRP A 248 11.25 14.80 17.45
C TRP A 248 12.29 15.33 18.45
N ALA A 249 13.46 15.75 17.96
CA ALA A 249 14.53 16.24 18.84
C ALA A 249 14.04 17.41 19.69
N ALA A 250 13.31 18.37 19.11
CA ALA A 250 12.73 19.49 19.84
C ALA A 250 11.66 19.07 20.86
N ALA A 251 10.82 18.09 20.50
CA ALA A 251 9.75 17.62 21.38
C ALA A 251 10.24 16.87 22.63
N VAL A 252 11.44 16.26 22.57
CA VAL A 252 11.91 15.35 23.62
C VAL A 252 13.17 15.82 24.35
N CYS A 253 13.85 16.88 23.89
CA CYS A 253 15.17 17.29 24.41
C CYS A 253 15.20 17.58 25.92
N ASP A 254 14.08 18.08 26.47
CA ASP A 254 13.96 18.45 27.89
C ASP A 254 13.31 17.37 28.75
N LEU A 255 12.97 16.20 28.16
CA LEU A 255 12.38 15.11 28.94
C LEU A 255 13.46 14.38 29.75
N PRO A 256 13.16 13.95 31.00
CA PRO A 256 14.12 13.20 31.83
C PRO A 256 14.58 11.89 31.17
N ASP A 257 13.62 11.16 30.55
CA ASP A 257 13.85 9.90 29.84
C ASP A 257 13.33 10.03 28.41
N PRO A 258 14.08 10.68 27.50
CA PRO A 258 13.63 10.93 26.16
C PRO A 258 13.48 9.62 25.36
N PRO A 259 12.32 9.40 24.70
CA PRO A 259 12.16 8.25 23.83
C PRO A 259 13.08 8.37 22.61
N ALA A 260 13.67 7.24 22.20
CA ALA A 260 14.51 7.19 21.02
C ALA A 260 13.68 7.40 19.73
N LEU A 261 14.31 7.87 18.65
CA LEU A 261 13.73 7.81 17.32
C LEU A 261 14.36 6.65 16.54
N VAL A 262 13.52 5.76 15.98
CA VAL A 262 13.98 4.63 15.16
C VAL A 262 13.47 4.79 13.74
N LEU A 263 14.42 4.93 12.80
CA LEU A 263 14.15 5.09 11.36
C LEU A 263 14.35 3.75 10.65
N GLY A 264 13.30 2.93 10.57
CA GLY A 264 13.32 1.62 9.89
C GLY A 264 13.05 1.77 8.39
N GLY A 265 13.86 1.09 7.57
CA GLY A 265 13.71 1.04 6.12
C GLY A 265 15.01 1.34 5.36
N GLY A 266 14.92 1.46 4.03
CA GLY A 266 16.06 1.74 3.17
C GLY A 266 16.65 3.13 3.38
N SER A 267 17.96 3.27 3.18
CA SER A 267 18.68 4.55 3.36
C SER A 267 18.22 5.68 2.42
N GLY A 268 17.55 5.33 1.30
CA GLY A 268 17.09 6.35 0.35
C GLY A 268 18.24 7.12 -0.31
N TRP A 269 17.95 8.38 -0.71
CA TRP A 269 18.89 9.26 -1.40
C TRP A 269 18.82 10.72 -0.94
N SER A 270 18.31 10.99 0.27
CA SER A 270 18.19 12.35 0.80
C SER A 270 19.42 12.72 1.63
N GLU A 271 20.25 13.63 1.13
CA GLU A 271 21.41 14.21 1.86
C GLU A 271 20.92 14.97 3.10
N GLU A 272 19.78 15.64 3.03
CA GLU A 272 19.16 16.37 4.15
C GLU A 272 18.89 15.49 5.36
N VAL A 273 18.68 14.18 5.18
CA VAL A 273 18.51 13.23 6.30
C VAL A 273 19.81 13.08 7.08
N ASP A 274 20.96 12.97 6.41
CA ASP A 274 22.24 12.82 7.08
C ASP A 274 22.64 14.11 7.82
N GLU A 275 22.33 15.28 7.25
CA GLU A 275 22.49 16.59 7.92
C GLU A 275 21.62 16.68 9.18
N ALA A 276 20.34 16.31 9.08
CA ALA A 276 19.43 16.31 10.22
C ALA A 276 19.88 15.33 11.33
N VAL A 277 20.39 14.15 10.96
CA VAL A 277 20.96 13.18 11.90
C VAL A 277 22.20 13.74 12.60
N ALA A 278 23.08 14.42 11.87
CA ALA A 278 24.28 15.04 12.44
C ALA A 278 23.97 16.18 13.42
N ALA A 279 22.83 16.84 13.25
CA ALA A 279 22.34 17.93 14.13
C ALA A 279 21.65 17.44 15.41
N VAL A 280 21.40 16.13 15.58
CA VAL A 280 20.74 15.58 16.76
C VAL A 280 21.63 15.79 18.01
N PRO A 281 21.09 16.37 19.11
CA PRO A 281 21.83 16.51 20.37
C PRO A 281 22.39 15.17 20.86
N ALA A 282 23.64 15.16 21.36
CA ALA A 282 24.37 13.96 21.74
C ALA A 282 23.72 13.12 22.86
N HIS A 283 22.83 13.71 23.66
CA HIS A 283 22.10 13.00 24.72
C HIS A 283 20.84 12.30 24.20
N LEU A 284 20.40 12.60 22.99
CA LEU A 284 19.26 11.95 22.34
C LEU A 284 19.72 10.74 21.53
N ARG A 285 18.87 9.73 21.48
CA ARG A 285 19.19 8.48 20.77
C ARG A 285 18.37 8.34 19.49
N LEU A 286 19.05 8.38 18.35
CA LEU A 286 18.50 8.07 17.03
C LEU A 286 19.12 6.75 16.54
N VAL A 287 18.28 5.82 16.06
CA VAL A 287 18.69 4.49 15.58
C VAL A 287 18.26 4.32 14.12
N ARG A 288 19.18 3.92 13.25
CA ARG A 288 18.95 3.63 11.83
C ARG A 288 19.29 2.15 11.57
N PRO A 289 18.38 1.19 11.82
CA PRO A 289 18.65 -0.24 11.66
C PRO A 289 18.73 -0.70 10.20
N GLY A 290 18.35 0.16 9.24
CA GLY A 290 18.14 -0.25 7.86
C GLY A 290 16.86 -1.05 7.69
N TYR A 291 16.84 -2.00 6.76
CA TYR A 291 15.68 -2.88 6.54
C TYR A 291 15.44 -3.79 7.75
N LEU A 292 14.20 -3.74 8.24
CA LEU A 292 13.73 -4.66 9.28
C LEU A 292 13.20 -5.95 8.64
N ARG A 293 13.37 -7.08 9.33
CA ARG A 293 12.76 -8.33 8.87
C ARG A 293 11.25 -8.20 8.93
N PHE A 294 10.56 -8.68 7.90
CA PHE A 294 9.11 -8.54 7.76
C PHE A 294 8.36 -9.04 9.00
N ARG A 295 8.77 -10.17 9.55
CA ARG A 295 8.20 -10.75 10.79
C ARG A 295 8.40 -9.90 12.05
N ASP A 296 9.33 -8.93 12.01
CA ASP A 296 9.63 -8.07 13.15
C ASP A 296 8.82 -6.76 13.11
N LEU A 297 8.18 -6.45 11.97
CA LEU A 297 7.42 -5.21 11.80
C LEU A 297 6.27 -5.05 12.79
N PRO A 298 5.47 -6.08 13.12
CA PRO A 298 4.41 -5.92 14.11
C PRO A 298 4.94 -5.51 15.50
N GLY A 299 5.99 -6.18 15.98
CA GLY A 299 6.64 -5.81 17.26
C GLY A 299 7.28 -4.43 17.23
N PHE A 300 7.83 -4.01 16.07
CA PHE A 300 8.39 -2.69 15.87
C PHE A 300 7.34 -1.59 15.86
N LEU A 301 6.25 -1.78 15.12
CA LEU A 301 5.19 -0.78 15.00
C LEU A 301 4.36 -0.72 16.28
N GLY A 302 3.84 -1.85 16.75
CA GLY A 302 2.97 -1.91 17.94
C GLY A 302 3.68 -1.67 19.27
N GLY A 303 5.02 -1.74 19.31
CA GLY A 303 5.82 -1.39 20.48
C GLY A 303 6.19 0.09 20.57
N ALA A 304 5.94 0.89 19.55
CA ALA A 304 6.27 2.31 19.52
C ALA A 304 5.29 3.16 20.37
N GLN A 305 5.81 4.21 21.00
CA GLN A 305 4.98 5.24 21.66
C GLN A 305 4.12 6.01 20.67
N VAL A 306 4.67 6.27 19.47
CA VAL A 306 4.02 6.89 18.32
C VAL A 306 4.71 6.36 17.07
N VAL A 307 3.95 5.98 16.06
CA VAL A 307 4.46 5.79 14.69
C VAL A 307 4.25 7.10 13.95
N ALA A 308 5.34 7.78 13.61
CA ALA A 308 5.29 9.08 12.94
C ALA A 308 5.57 8.94 11.44
N PHE A 309 4.63 9.39 10.61
CA PHE A 309 4.69 9.28 9.15
C PHE A 309 4.29 10.62 8.50
N PRO A 310 5.11 11.69 8.65
CA PRO A 310 4.76 13.05 8.21
C PRO A 310 5.02 13.28 6.72
N SER A 311 4.62 12.32 5.86
CA SER A 311 4.83 12.39 4.42
C SER A 311 4.10 13.58 3.79
N ARG A 312 4.72 14.20 2.78
CA ARG A 312 4.16 15.29 1.98
C ARG A 312 3.14 14.80 0.95
N GLY A 313 3.25 13.53 0.53
CA GLY A 313 2.34 12.94 -0.44
C GLY A 313 2.47 11.43 -0.52
N GLU A 314 1.34 10.74 -0.57
CA GLU A 314 1.23 9.29 -0.70
C GLU A 314 0.10 8.92 -1.66
N GLY A 315 0.28 7.81 -2.36
CA GLY A 315 -0.83 7.27 -3.12
C GLY A 315 -1.82 6.46 -2.28
N PHE A 316 -1.35 5.89 -1.12
CA PHE A 316 -2.19 5.20 -0.16
C PHE A 316 -1.72 5.40 1.28
N GLY A 317 -0.52 4.94 1.62
CA GLY A 317 0.00 5.01 2.98
C GLY A 317 -0.02 3.65 3.69
N LEU A 318 0.44 2.58 3.03
CA LEU A 318 0.55 1.24 3.64
C LEU A 318 1.22 1.25 5.03
N PRO A 319 2.33 2.00 5.29
CA PRO A 319 2.92 2.02 6.63
C PRO A 319 2.00 2.58 7.72
N VAL A 320 1.13 3.54 7.37
CA VAL A 320 0.10 4.05 8.29
C VAL A 320 -0.90 2.96 8.61
N LEU A 321 -1.42 2.27 7.59
CA LEU A 321 -2.37 1.18 7.78
C LEU A 321 -1.76 0.01 8.55
N GLU A 322 -0.52 -0.37 8.26
CA GLU A 322 0.22 -1.42 8.98
C GLU A 322 0.42 -1.08 10.46
N ALA A 323 0.74 0.19 10.76
CA ALA A 323 0.86 0.67 12.14
C ALA A 323 -0.49 0.66 12.88
N MET A 324 -1.56 1.10 12.22
CA MET A 324 -2.92 1.04 12.75
C MET A 324 -3.34 -0.41 13.05
N ALA A 325 -3.09 -1.35 12.16
CA ALA A 325 -3.37 -2.77 12.36
C ALA A 325 -2.63 -3.35 13.57
N CYS A 326 -1.41 -2.87 13.83
CA CYS A 326 -0.63 -3.23 15.02
C CYS A 326 -1.11 -2.53 16.32
N GLY A 327 -2.14 -1.68 16.24
CA GLY A 327 -2.67 -0.94 17.39
C GLY A 327 -1.75 0.18 17.87
N ALA A 328 -0.82 0.64 17.03
CA ALA A 328 0.04 1.78 17.35
C ALA A 328 -0.71 3.11 17.19
N PRO A 329 -0.48 4.10 18.08
CA PRO A 329 -0.92 5.47 17.83
C PRO A 329 -0.10 6.04 16.65
N VAL A 330 -0.77 6.61 15.66
CA VAL A 330 -0.15 7.12 14.45
C VAL A 330 -0.25 8.64 14.40
N LEU A 331 0.86 9.31 14.05
CA LEU A 331 0.91 10.71 13.66
C LEU A 331 1.22 10.80 12.16
N THR A 332 0.37 11.47 11.39
CA THR A 332 0.57 11.64 9.95
C THR A 332 0.10 13.03 9.49
N THR A 333 -0.01 13.27 8.17
CA THR A 333 -0.43 14.56 7.61
C THR A 333 -1.79 14.47 6.93
N HIS A 334 -2.49 15.60 6.76
CA HIS A 334 -3.71 15.69 5.96
C HIS A 334 -3.45 15.71 4.44
N ARG A 335 -2.35 15.11 3.99
CA ARG A 335 -1.94 15.17 2.59
C ARG A 335 -2.43 13.96 1.79
N THR A 336 -2.90 14.23 0.59
CA THR A 336 -3.29 13.23 -0.43
C THR A 336 -4.22 12.13 0.11
N SER A 337 -3.78 10.85 0.08
CA SER A 337 -4.57 9.69 0.51
C SER A 337 -4.57 9.42 2.01
N LEU A 338 -3.69 10.06 2.79
CA LEU A 338 -3.53 9.75 4.21
C LEU A 338 -4.82 9.93 5.03
N PRO A 339 -5.67 10.97 4.78
CA PRO A 339 -6.97 11.07 5.42
C PRO A 339 -7.95 9.96 5.05
N GLU A 340 -7.86 9.40 3.85
CA GLU A 340 -8.71 8.26 3.44
C GLU A 340 -8.38 7.01 4.25
N VAL A 341 -7.11 6.80 4.57
CA VAL A 341 -6.64 5.67 5.38
C VAL A 341 -6.85 5.94 6.87
N GLY A 342 -6.35 7.06 7.37
CA GLY A 342 -6.36 7.39 8.80
C GLY A 342 -7.75 7.73 9.35
N GLY A 343 -8.57 8.48 8.60
CA GLY A 343 -9.85 9.00 9.09
C GLY A 343 -9.67 9.76 10.40
N ASP A 344 -10.54 9.52 11.36
CA ASP A 344 -10.47 10.09 12.71
C ASP A 344 -9.66 9.21 13.70
N ALA A 345 -9.02 8.15 13.21
CA ALA A 345 -8.32 7.15 14.02
C ALA A 345 -6.81 7.40 14.16
N VAL A 346 -6.33 8.54 13.69
CA VAL A 346 -4.92 8.95 13.77
C VAL A 346 -4.81 10.42 14.16
N ALA A 347 -3.66 10.83 14.66
CA ALA A 347 -3.35 12.23 14.85
C ALA A 347 -2.79 12.85 13.57
N TYR A 348 -3.07 14.13 13.34
CA TYR A 348 -2.60 14.84 12.16
C TYR A 348 -1.71 16.03 12.53
N THR A 349 -0.77 16.34 11.63
CA THR A 349 0.11 17.51 11.71
C THR A 349 0.34 18.11 10.33
N GLU A 350 0.76 19.35 10.26
CA GLU A 350 1.38 19.88 9.05
C GLU A 350 2.80 19.32 8.87
N PRO A 351 3.35 19.31 7.63
CA PRO A 351 4.63 18.65 7.36
C PRO A 351 5.87 19.47 7.75
N ASP A 352 5.74 20.57 8.49
CA ASP A 352 6.85 21.34 9.02
C ASP A 352 7.29 20.83 10.40
N SER A 353 8.54 21.14 10.78
CA SER A 353 9.12 20.63 12.02
C SER A 353 8.48 21.21 13.28
N GLU A 354 7.95 22.44 13.25
CA GLU A 354 7.30 23.09 14.37
C GLU A 354 5.97 22.42 14.71
N SER A 355 5.11 22.21 13.69
CA SER A 355 3.85 21.49 13.84
C SER A 355 4.07 20.03 14.29
N ILE A 356 5.12 19.37 13.77
CA ILE A 356 5.49 18.01 14.22
C ILE A 356 5.93 18.01 15.68
N THR A 357 6.71 19.03 16.11
CA THR A 357 7.13 19.17 17.52
C THR A 357 5.92 19.26 18.44
N GLU A 358 4.98 20.16 18.14
CA GLU A 358 3.76 20.37 18.95
C GLU A 358 2.92 19.10 19.03
N ALA A 359 2.67 18.45 17.89
CA ALA A 359 1.87 17.23 17.83
C ALA A 359 2.53 16.07 18.61
N LEU A 360 3.84 15.89 18.48
CA LEU A 360 4.58 14.87 19.22
C LEU A 360 4.58 15.16 20.72
N ALA A 361 4.80 16.41 21.14
CA ALA A 361 4.77 16.80 22.55
C ALA A 361 3.40 16.52 23.18
N GLN A 362 2.31 16.86 22.49
CA GLN A 362 0.94 16.58 22.94
C GLN A 362 0.69 15.06 23.06
N LEU A 363 1.04 14.29 22.03
CA LEU A 363 0.86 12.84 22.06
C LEU A 363 1.69 12.19 23.17
N LEU A 364 2.93 12.61 23.38
CA LEU A 364 3.80 12.04 24.41
C LEU A 364 3.32 12.35 25.82
N ALA A 365 2.72 13.53 26.03
CA ALA A 365 2.17 13.95 27.32
C ALA A 365 0.88 13.20 27.70
N ASP A 366 0.05 12.78 26.73
CA ASP A 366 -1.25 12.15 26.97
C ASP A 366 -1.26 10.66 26.58
N ARG A 367 -0.98 9.80 27.55
CA ARG A 367 -1.03 8.34 27.36
C ARG A 367 -2.43 7.85 27.00
N GLY A 368 -3.47 8.40 27.63
CA GLY A 368 -4.86 7.98 27.39
C GLY A 368 -5.27 8.27 25.95
N HIS A 369 -4.86 9.43 25.42
CA HIS A 369 -5.11 9.79 24.03
C HIS A 369 -4.38 8.84 23.06
N ARG A 370 -3.12 8.50 23.31
CA ARG A 370 -2.40 7.50 22.50
C ARG A 370 -3.08 6.14 22.52
N GLU A 371 -3.51 5.66 23.67
CA GLU A 371 -4.22 4.37 23.79
C GLU A 371 -5.56 4.40 23.04
N ALA A 372 -6.28 5.52 23.08
CA ALA A 372 -7.52 5.70 22.33
C ALA A 372 -7.28 5.70 20.82
N LEU A 373 -6.26 6.43 20.33
CA LEU A 373 -5.88 6.42 18.91
C LEU A 373 -5.45 5.03 18.45
N GLY A 374 -4.64 4.31 19.23
CA GLY A 374 -4.22 2.94 18.91
C GLY A 374 -5.40 1.97 18.83
N ALA A 375 -6.41 2.14 19.72
CA ALA A 375 -7.62 1.33 19.66
C ALA A 375 -8.48 1.66 18.45
N ALA A 376 -8.69 2.94 18.16
CA ALA A 376 -9.46 3.41 17.01
C ALA A 376 -8.76 3.02 15.68
N GLY A 377 -7.43 3.17 15.61
CA GLY A 377 -6.63 2.77 14.45
C GLY A 377 -6.77 1.29 14.15
N HIS A 378 -6.66 0.45 15.17
CA HIS A 378 -6.81 -0.99 15.01
C HIS A 378 -8.21 -1.37 14.49
N ALA A 379 -9.26 -0.80 15.06
CA ALA A 379 -10.63 -1.05 14.59
C ALA A 379 -10.84 -0.58 13.15
N ARG A 380 -10.28 0.59 12.77
CA ARG A 380 -10.39 1.09 11.41
C ARG A 380 -9.59 0.26 10.41
N ALA A 381 -8.44 -0.29 10.78
CA ALA A 381 -7.64 -1.13 9.91
C ALA A 381 -8.40 -2.38 9.43
N GLU A 382 -9.37 -2.89 10.20
CA GLU A 382 -10.23 -4.02 9.81
C GLU A 382 -11.09 -3.73 8.55
N GLU A 383 -11.29 -2.44 8.20
CA GLU A 383 -12.02 -2.05 6.99
C GLU A 383 -11.18 -2.28 5.71
N PHE A 384 -9.87 -2.50 5.84
CA PHE A 384 -8.93 -2.60 4.74
C PHE A 384 -8.38 -4.03 4.60
N SER A 385 -9.06 -4.85 3.81
CA SER A 385 -8.63 -6.24 3.56
C SER A 385 -8.17 -6.43 2.12
N TRP A 386 -7.24 -7.36 1.90
CA TRP A 386 -6.86 -7.77 0.55
C TRP A 386 -8.00 -8.45 -0.20
N ALA A 387 -8.95 -9.08 0.50
CA ALA A 387 -10.16 -9.63 -0.10
C ALA A 387 -11.03 -8.52 -0.74
N ALA A 388 -11.31 -7.44 -0.02
CA ALA A 388 -12.05 -6.29 -0.57
C ALA A 388 -11.30 -5.63 -1.72
N SER A 389 -9.96 -5.56 -1.64
CA SER A 389 -9.12 -5.09 -2.74
C SER A 389 -9.25 -5.99 -3.97
N ALA A 390 -9.19 -7.31 -3.80
CA ALA A 390 -9.36 -8.28 -4.89
C ALA A 390 -10.74 -8.16 -5.55
N ASP A 391 -11.82 -8.00 -4.79
CA ASP A 391 -13.16 -7.78 -5.33
C ASP A 391 -13.24 -6.52 -6.21
N ALA A 392 -12.64 -5.42 -5.76
CA ALA A 392 -12.57 -4.17 -6.53
C ALA A 392 -11.75 -4.35 -7.83
N HIS A 393 -10.65 -5.10 -7.78
CA HIS A 393 -9.84 -5.43 -8.94
C HIS A 393 -10.62 -6.32 -9.92
N MET A 394 -11.28 -7.38 -9.44
CA MET A 394 -12.10 -8.25 -10.28
C MET A 394 -13.23 -7.49 -10.98
N ALA A 395 -13.90 -6.58 -10.27
CA ALA A 395 -14.91 -5.71 -10.88
C ALA A 395 -14.32 -4.81 -11.99
N CYS A 396 -13.09 -4.30 -11.82
CA CYS A 396 -12.39 -3.55 -12.85
C CYS A 396 -12.05 -4.44 -14.06
N TYR A 397 -11.55 -5.67 -13.83
CA TYR A 397 -11.22 -6.61 -14.91
C TYR A 397 -12.47 -6.99 -15.73
N GLN A 398 -13.59 -7.27 -15.08
CA GLN A 398 -14.86 -7.55 -15.76
C GLN A 398 -15.32 -6.38 -16.66
N ARG A 399 -15.19 -5.13 -16.14
CA ARG A 399 -15.49 -3.92 -16.95
C ARG A 399 -14.52 -3.77 -18.12
N ALA A 400 -13.23 -4.08 -17.93
CA ALA A 400 -12.24 -4.01 -19.00
C ALA A 400 -12.52 -5.01 -20.13
N VAL A 401 -12.94 -6.24 -19.79
CA VAL A 401 -13.31 -7.26 -20.77
C VAL A 401 -14.62 -6.91 -21.47
N GLY A 402 -15.61 -6.37 -20.74
CA GLY A 402 -16.91 -5.95 -21.32
C GLY A 402 -16.77 -4.87 -22.40
N GLN A 403 -15.85 -3.94 -22.26
CA GLN A 403 -15.57 -2.86 -23.24
C GLN A 403 -14.99 -3.36 -24.58
N ARG A 404 -14.54 -4.62 -24.68
CA ARG A 404 -14.06 -5.22 -25.93
C ARG A 404 -15.20 -5.70 -26.84
N GLY A 405 -16.42 -5.78 -26.33
CA GLY A 405 -17.61 -6.29 -27.03
C GLY A 405 -18.49 -5.21 -27.62
N GLU A 406 -18.19 -3.94 -27.38
CA GLU A 406 -18.81 -2.76 -27.99
C GLU A 406 -17.89 -2.18 -29.09
#